data_e886d78f771f0a28f7420e5ae39397d7
#
_entry.id   e886d78f771f0a28f7420e5ae39397d7
#
_cell.length_a   1.000
_cell.length_b   1.000
_cell.length_c   1.000
_cell.angle_alpha   90.00
_cell.angle_beta   90.00
_cell.angle_gamma   90.00
#
_symmetry.space_group_name_H-M   'P 1'
#
loop_
_entity.id
_entity.type
_entity.pdbx_description
1 polymer ?
#
loop_
_entity_poly.entity_id
_entity_poly.type
_entity_poly.pdbx_seq_one_letter_code
_entity_poly.pdbx_strand_id
1 'polypeptide(L)'
;MSSELVDTTEMYLRTFYELLEEGVELRRARIVERLHQSGPTVSQTVARMERDGLVVVESDRSISLTQEGHDVAQTVMRKHRLAECLLTQIIGLRPDLVHDEACRWEHVISGEVEKRLTGLLENPDVSPYGCPLPPEQAGCRPDGSARFRDDSKPLDEVIAETGCPVSVTVTRLSEFFQATEGNLADVYAAGLLPGKSCL
;
A
#
# COMPACT_ATOMS: atom_id res chain seq x y z
N MET A 1 18.96 -2.03 -19.02
CA MET A 1 19.25 -3.21 -18.21
C MET A 1 19.38 -2.74 -16.78
N SER A 2 18.33 -2.79 -16.04
CA SER A 2 18.36 -2.71 -14.56
C SER A 2 16.95 -3.00 -14.06
N SER A 3 16.52 -4.24 -14.17
CA SER A 3 15.15 -4.63 -13.78
C SER A 3 15.15 -5.62 -12.60
N GLU A 4 16.10 -5.58 -11.68
CA GLU A 4 16.24 -6.68 -10.71
C GLU A 4 16.63 -6.25 -9.30
N LEU A 5 16.13 -5.10 -8.84
CA LEU A 5 16.18 -4.76 -7.41
C LEU A 5 14.84 -5.00 -6.70
N VAL A 6 13.83 -5.45 -7.42
CA VAL A 6 12.52 -5.72 -6.85
C VAL A 6 12.48 -7.16 -6.33
N ASP A 7 12.41 -7.33 -5.01
CA ASP A 7 12.15 -8.65 -4.43
C ASP A 7 10.69 -9.04 -4.69
N THR A 8 10.51 -10.06 -5.52
CA THR A 8 9.16 -10.54 -5.89
C THR A 8 8.34 -10.95 -4.66
N THR A 9 8.96 -11.51 -3.64
CA THR A 9 8.27 -11.92 -2.41
C THR A 9 7.80 -10.71 -1.62
N GLU A 10 8.65 -9.71 -1.46
CA GLU A 10 8.31 -8.46 -0.79
C GLU A 10 7.21 -7.70 -1.54
N MET A 11 7.27 -7.62 -2.88
CA MET A 11 6.22 -7.02 -3.70
C MET A 11 4.86 -7.71 -3.47
N TYR A 12 4.80 -9.04 -3.41
CA TYR A 12 3.57 -9.78 -3.13
C TYR A 12 3.07 -9.52 -1.70
N LEU A 13 3.96 -9.54 -0.71
CA LEU A 13 3.60 -9.28 0.68
C LEU A 13 3.07 -7.86 0.87
N ARG A 14 3.67 -6.87 0.21
CA ARG A 14 3.15 -5.49 0.18
C ARG A 14 1.75 -5.45 -0.41
N THR A 15 1.54 -6.08 -1.57
CA THR A 15 0.21 -6.16 -2.20
C THR A 15 -0.83 -6.84 -1.30
N PHE A 16 -0.43 -7.86 -0.53
CA PHE A 16 -1.33 -8.50 0.45
C PHE A 16 -1.69 -7.53 1.58
N TYR A 17 -0.72 -6.76 2.06
CA TYR A 17 -0.95 -5.75 3.08
C TYR A 17 -1.95 -4.69 2.60
N GLU A 18 -1.79 -4.17 1.37
CA GLU A 18 -2.70 -3.22 0.73
C GLU A 18 -4.14 -3.76 0.66
N LEU A 19 -4.31 -4.99 0.15
CA LEU A 19 -5.62 -5.63 0.04
C LEU A 19 -6.29 -5.79 1.41
N LEU A 20 -5.51 -6.17 2.45
CA LEU A 20 -6.03 -6.29 3.80
C LEU A 20 -6.44 -4.93 4.39
N GLU A 21 -5.67 -3.87 4.17
CA GLU A 21 -6.04 -2.51 4.56
C GLU A 21 -7.35 -2.06 3.90
N GLU A 22 -7.54 -2.38 2.63
CA GLU A 22 -8.76 -2.12 1.88
C GLU A 22 -9.95 -3.02 2.30
N GLY A 23 -9.72 -4.00 3.20
CA GLY A 23 -10.73 -4.97 3.61
C GLY A 23 -11.09 -5.99 2.53
N VAL A 24 -10.18 -6.18 1.57
CA VAL A 24 -10.33 -7.14 0.48
C VAL A 24 -9.74 -8.48 0.89
N GLU A 25 -10.56 -9.54 0.81
CA GLU A 25 -10.10 -10.89 1.10
C GLU A 25 -8.99 -11.34 0.13
N LEU A 26 -7.90 -11.89 0.67
CA LEU A 26 -6.79 -12.35 -0.14
C LEU A 26 -7.17 -13.62 -0.91
N ARG A 27 -7.38 -13.46 -2.20
CA ARG A 27 -7.63 -14.54 -3.16
C ARG A 27 -6.75 -14.37 -4.39
N ARG A 28 -6.34 -15.49 -5.00
CA ARG A 28 -5.47 -15.46 -6.21
C ARG A 28 -6.01 -14.55 -7.29
N ALA A 29 -7.34 -14.51 -7.49
CA ALA A 29 -7.96 -13.64 -8.48
C ALA A 29 -7.69 -12.15 -8.21
N ARG A 30 -7.78 -11.72 -6.95
CA ARG A 30 -7.50 -10.34 -6.55
C ARG A 30 -6.03 -9.97 -6.73
N ILE A 31 -5.14 -10.92 -6.48
CA ILE A 31 -3.70 -10.73 -6.70
C ILE A 31 -3.38 -10.62 -8.20
N VAL A 32 -4.00 -11.45 -9.03
CA VAL A 32 -3.91 -11.37 -10.51
C VAL A 32 -4.33 -10.00 -11.01
N GLU A 33 -5.47 -9.51 -10.54
CA GLU A 33 -6.01 -8.18 -10.89
C GLU A 33 -5.05 -7.05 -10.44
N ARG A 34 -4.57 -7.12 -9.20
CA ARG A 34 -3.73 -6.08 -8.60
C ARG A 34 -2.34 -5.99 -9.25
N LEU A 35 -1.71 -7.14 -9.49
CA LEU A 35 -0.34 -7.21 -10.03
C LEU A 35 -0.29 -7.33 -11.56
N HIS A 36 -1.42 -7.43 -12.25
CA HIS A 36 -1.50 -7.66 -13.69
C HIS A 36 -0.65 -8.86 -14.16
N GLN A 37 -0.55 -9.90 -13.31
CA GLN A 37 0.20 -11.12 -13.60
C GLN A 37 -0.71 -12.27 -14.02
N SER A 38 -0.13 -13.29 -14.67
CA SER A 38 -0.90 -14.47 -15.05
C SER A 38 -1.29 -15.34 -13.85
N GLY A 39 -2.46 -15.98 -13.90
CA GLY A 39 -2.93 -16.90 -12.85
C GLY A 39 -1.90 -17.99 -12.48
N PRO A 40 -1.25 -18.65 -13.45
CA PRO A 40 -0.16 -19.60 -13.17
C PRO A 40 1.01 -18.99 -12.40
N THR A 41 1.47 -17.78 -12.77
CA THR A 41 2.55 -17.06 -12.08
C THR A 41 2.19 -16.79 -10.63
N VAL A 42 1.00 -16.21 -10.39
CA VAL A 42 0.51 -15.94 -9.03
C VAL A 42 0.42 -17.24 -8.22
N SER A 43 -0.10 -18.32 -8.82
CA SER A 43 -0.23 -19.62 -8.13
C SER A 43 1.12 -20.21 -7.72
N GLN A 44 2.13 -20.10 -8.59
CA GLN A 44 3.49 -20.57 -8.31
C GLN A 44 4.15 -19.74 -7.20
N THR A 45 4.00 -18.43 -7.23
CA THR A 45 4.56 -17.53 -6.21
C THR A 45 3.90 -17.76 -4.86
N VAL A 46 2.58 -17.84 -4.80
CA VAL A 46 1.85 -18.14 -3.55
C VAL A 46 2.27 -19.50 -2.98
N ALA A 47 2.40 -20.55 -3.81
CA ALA A 47 2.86 -21.86 -3.35
C ALA A 47 4.31 -21.85 -2.83
N ARG A 48 5.18 -20.98 -3.37
CA ARG A 48 6.53 -20.77 -2.86
C ARG A 48 6.47 -20.07 -1.50
N MET A 49 5.72 -18.98 -1.39
CA MET A 49 5.55 -18.24 -0.14
C MET A 49 4.96 -19.10 0.99
N GLU A 50 4.06 -20.03 0.65
CA GLU A 50 3.50 -21.01 1.61
C GLU A 50 4.57 -21.98 2.10
N ARG A 51 5.43 -22.51 1.22
CA ARG A 51 6.57 -23.36 1.62
C ARG A 51 7.60 -22.60 2.46
N ASP A 52 7.77 -21.32 2.19
CA ASP A 52 8.69 -20.43 2.91
C ASP A 52 8.08 -19.94 4.25
N GLY A 53 6.84 -20.37 4.59
CA GLY A 53 6.18 -20.07 5.86
C GLY A 53 5.62 -18.65 5.98
N LEU A 54 5.49 -17.91 4.89
CA LEU A 54 5.01 -16.53 4.89
C LEU A 54 3.49 -16.40 4.78
N VAL A 55 2.84 -17.39 4.16
CA VAL A 55 1.39 -17.45 3.98
C VAL A 55 0.85 -18.85 4.27
N VAL A 56 -0.46 -18.93 4.50
CA VAL A 56 -1.24 -20.18 4.57
C VAL A 56 -2.34 -20.10 3.52
N VAL A 57 -2.50 -21.17 2.74
CA VAL A 57 -3.65 -21.30 1.82
C VAL A 57 -4.73 -22.11 2.53
N GLU A 58 -5.84 -21.47 2.83
CA GLU A 58 -6.96 -22.04 3.55
C GLU A 58 -7.76 -23.05 2.71
N SER A 59 -8.60 -23.84 3.35
CA SER A 59 -9.41 -24.86 2.69
C SER A 59 -10.40 -24.30 1.65
N ASP A 60 -10.85 -23.07 1.87
CA ASP A 60 -11.73 -22.32 0.93
C ASP A 60 -10.95 -21.55 -0.16
N ARG A 61 -9.63 -21.77 -0.23
CA ARG A 61 -8.67 -21.14 -1.14
C ARG A 61 -8.40 -19.64 -0.89
N SER A 62 -8.86 -19.08 0.22
CA SER A 62 -8.37 -17.79 0.69
C SER A 62 -6.92 -17.92 1.15
N ILE A 63 -6.24 -16.80 1.30
CA ILE A 63 -4.84 -16.74 1.71
C ILE A 63 -4.79 -15.93 2.99
N SER A 64 -4.03 -16.42 3.97
CA SER A 64 -3.75 -15.72 5.22
C SER A 64 -2.26 -15.48 5.34
N LEU A 65 -1.85 -14.31 5.85
CA LEU A 65 -0.46 -14.07 6.22
C LEU A 65 -0.15 -14.80 7.53
N THR A 66 0.99 -15.45 7.59
CA THR A 66 1.56 -15.87 8.88
C THR A 66 2.04 -14.63 9.66
N GLN A 67 2.46 -14.80 10.92
CA GLN A 67 3.06 -13.70 11.67
C GLN A 67 4.32 -13.18 10.96
N GLU A 68 5.18 -14.06 10.48
CA GLU A 68 6.39 -13.69 9.73
C GLU A 68 6.05 -12.97 8.43
N GLY A 69 5.10 -13.49 7.65
CA GLY A 69 4.64 -12.84 6.42
C GLY A 69 4.05 -11.46 6.68
N HIS A 70 3.31 -11.30 7.77
CA HIS A 70 2.75 -10.00 8.15
C HIS A 70 3.85 -9.01 8.56
N ASP A 71 4.85 -9.45 9.33
CA ASP A 71 5.93 -8.58 9.80
C ASP A 71 6.80 -8.09 8.62
N VAL A 72 7.07 -8.95 7.65
CA VAL A 72 7.77 -8.54 6.41
C VAL A 72 6.91 -7.57 5.61
N ALA A 73 5.62 -7.88 5.38
CA ALA A 73 4.70 -7.02 4.65
C ALA A 73 4.59 -5.63 5.27
N GLN A 74 4.45 -5.56 6.59
CA GLN A 74 4.42 -4.32 7.35
C GLN A 74 5.71 -3.50 7.19
N THR A 75 6.86 -4.18 7.27
CA THR A 75 8.17 -3.52 7.12
C THR A 75 8.34 -2.91 5.73
N VAL A 76 7.99 -3.64 4.69
CA VAL A 76 8.07 -3.16 3.30
C VAL A 76 7.13 -1.99 3.08
N MET A 77 5.88 -2.09 3.52
CA MET A 77 4.91 -1.00 3.40
C MET A 77 5.35 0.24 4.16
N ARG A 78 5.92 0.09 5.35
CA ARG A 78 6.46 1.22 6.11
C ARG A 78 7.59 1.94 5.36
N LYS A 79 8.54 1.20 4.79
CA LYS A 79 9.62 1.75 3.97
C LYS A 79 9.10 2.46 2.73
N HIS A 80 8.09 1.88 2.08
CA HIS A 80 7.41 2.50 0.94
C HIS A 80 6.87 3.88 1.31
N ARG A 81 6.04 3.99 2.34
CA ARG A 81 5.42 5.24 2.77
C ARG A 81 6.42 6.27 3.33
N LEU A 82 7.49 5.82 3.96
CA LEU A 82 8.60 6.70 4.34
C LEU A 82 9.34 7.25 3.11
N ALA A 83 9.55 6.42 2.08
CA ALA A 83 10.12 6.88 0.81
C ALA A 83 9.21 7.92 0.13
N GLU A 84 7.90 7.70 0.11
CA GLU A 84 6.94 8.70 -0.40
C GLU A 84 7.05 10.04 0.34
N CYS A 85 7.13 10.00 1.68
CA CYS A 85 7.33 11.22 2.48
C CYS A 85 8.64 11.93 2.13
N LEU A 86 9.75 11.21 2.04
CA LEU A 86 11.05 11.78 1.68
C LEU A 86 11.03 12.39 0.28
N LEU A 87 10.52 11.65 -0.70
CA LEU A 87 10.45 12.07 -2.11
C LEU A 87 9.61 13.32 -2.28
N THR A 88 8.51 13.43 -1.54
CA THR A 88 7.59 14.57 -1.61
C THR A 88 8.10 15.76 -0.82
N GLN A 89 8.46 15.58 0.46
CA GLN A 89 8.68 16.69 1.39
C GLN A 89 10.10 17.26 1.30
N ILE A 90 11.10 16.42 1.03
CA ILE A 90 12.51 16.83 1.05
C ILE A 90 13.07 16.95 -0.37
N ILE A 91 12.83 15.96 -1.22
CA ILE A 91 13.36 15.95 -2.59
C ILE A 91 12.50 16.82 -3.52
N GLY A 92 11.20 16.95 -3.25
CA GLY A 92 10.28 17.73 -4.07
C GLY A 92 10.02 17.07 -5.43
N LEU A 93 9.99 15.73 -5.47
CA LEU A 93 9.69 14.99 -6.69
C LEU A 93 8.25 15.26 -7.12
N ARG A 94 8.01 15.30 -8.44
CA ARG A 94 6.65 15.43 -8.97
C ARG A 94 5.75 14.31 -8.45
N PRO A 95 4.51 14.63 -8.02
CA PRO A 95 3.61 13.66 -7.39
C PRO A 95 3.34 12.40 -8.22
N ASP A 96 3.24 12.55 -9.54
CA ASP A 96 3.01 11.46 -10.48
C ASP A 96 4.20 10.47 -10.61
N LEU A 97 5.36 10.81 -10.05
CA LEU A 97 6.55 9.96 -10.07
C LEU A 97 6.87 9.36 -8.69
N VAL A 98 6.23 9.83 -7.61
CA VAL A 98 6.58 9.47 -6.23
C VAL A 98 6.33 8.00 -5.95
N HIS A 99 5.15 7.50 -6.30
CA HIS A 99 4.76 6.12 -6.02
C HIS A 99 5.70 5.11 -6.71
N ASP A 100 5.96 5.28 -8.00
CA ASP A 100 6.84 4.40 -8.77
C ASP A 100 8.27 4.40 -8.23
N GLU A 101 8.76 5.54 -7.77
CA GLU A 101 10.10 5.63 -7.19
C GLU A 101 10.14 5.01 -5.79
N ALA A 102 9.11 5.20 -4.97
CA ALA A 102 8.98 4.56 -3.67
C ALA A 102 8.95 3.02 -3.78
N CYS A 103 8.26 2.47 -4.80
CA CYS A 103 8.25 1.04 -5.11
C CYS A 103 9.65 0.45 -5.39
N ARG A 104 10.59 1.26 -5.88
CA ARG A 104 11.97 0.82 -6.08
C ARG A 104 12.79 0.91 -4.79
N TRP A 105 12.53 1.93 -3.98
CA TRP A 105 13.31 2.22 -2.79
C TRP A 105 12.97 1.32 -1.62
N GLU A 106 11.73 0.87 -1.49
CA GLU A 106 11.26 0.03 -0.38
C GLU A 106 12.11 -1.24 -0.18
N HIS A 107 12.67 -1.80 -1.28
CA HIS A 107 13.46 -3.02 -1.26
C HIS A 107 14.93 -2.79 -0.91
N VAL A 108 15.44 -1.56 -0.98
CA VAL A 108 16.85 -1.24 -0.76
C VAL A 108 17.11 -0.42 0.51
N ILE A 109 16.07 0.14 1.13
CA ILE A 109 16.17 0.87 2.37
C ILE A 109 16.51 -0.10 3.51
N SER A 110 17.70 0.07 4.10
CA SER A 110 18.09 -0.71 5.29
C SER A 110 17.36 -0.21 6.54
N GLY A 111 17.27 -1.05 7.59
CA GLY A 111 16.65 -0.66 8.86
C GLY A 111 17.33 0.54 9.54
N GLU A 112 18.66 0.73 9.34
CA GLU A 112 19.35 1.92 9.85
C GLU A 112 18.96 3.19 9.09
N VAL A 113 18.81 3.08 7.75
CA VAL A 113 18.31 4.20 6.92
C VAL A 113 16.87 4.53 7.28
N GLU A 114 16.01 3.53 7.46
CA GLU A 114 14.61 3.70 7.88
C GLU A 114 14.51 4.51 9.20
N LYS A 115 15.29 4.16 10.22
CA LYS A 115 15.33 4.91 11.48
C LYS A 115 15.76 6.36 11.28
N ARG A 116 16.77 6.61 10.44
CA ARG A 116 17.21 7.97 10.12
C ARG A 116 16.16 8.76 9.36
N LEU A 117 15.48 8.13 8.41
CA LEU A 117 14.37 8.74 7.67
C LEU A 117 13.22 9.11 8.60
N THR A 118 12.83 8.21 9.50
CA THR A 118 11.78 8.50 10.49
C THR A 118 12.11 9.76 11.30
N GLY A 119 13.34 9.89 11.79
CA GLY A 119 13.79 11.09 12.53
C GLY A 119 13.87 12.34 11.66
N LEU A 120 14.35 12.23 10.41
CA LEU A 120 14.46 13.33 9.46
C LEU A 120 13.08 13.90 9.08
N LEU A 121 12.08 13.04 8.97
CA LEU A 121 10.71 13.38 8.62
C LEU A 121 9.83 13.73 9.84
N GLU A 122 10.45 13.95 11.00
CA GLU A 122 9.76 14.33 12.24
C GLU A 122 8.67 13.34 12.69
N ASN A 123 8.94 12.04 12.49
CA ASN A 123 8.02 10.93 12.82
C ASN A 123 6.66 11.05 12.13
N PRO A 124 6.59 10.92 10.83
CA PRO A 124 5.34 11.05 10.10
C PRO A 124 4.36 9.93 10.48
N ASP A 125 3.10 10.28 10.69
CA ASP A 125 2.02 9.34 10.99
C ASP A 125 1.31 8.85 9.72
N VAL A 126 1.39 9.64 8.65
CA VAL A 126 0.71 9.38 7.37
C VAL A 126 1.62 9.71 6.19
N SER A 127 1.41 9.01 5.08
CA SER A 127 2.05 9.31 3.81
C SER A 127 1.48 10.59 3.17
N PRO A 128 2.12 11.15 2.12
CA PRO A 128 1.58 12.31 1.39
C PRO A 128 0.19 12.08 0.80
N TYR A 129 -0.20 10.81 0.64
CA TYR A 129 -1.49 10.38 0.12
C TYR A 129 -2.50 10.05 1.21
N GLY A 130 -2.18 10.35 2.49
CA GLY A 130 -3.07 10.14 3.63
C GLY A 130 -3.09 8.71 4.17
N CYS A 131 -2.28 7.79 3.62
CA CYS A 131 -2.21 6.42 4.11
C CYS A 131 -1.41 6.34 5.42
N PRO A 132 -1.93 5.67 6.48
CA PRO A 132 -1.25 5.57 7.77
C PRO A 132 0.11 4.87 7.63
N LEU A 133 1.17 5.39 8.26
CA LEU A 133 2.43 4.67 8.34
C LEU A 133 2.29 3.47 9.28
N PRO A 134 2.66 2.25 8.82
CA PRO A 134 2.73 1.10 9.69
C PRO A 134 3.69 1.33 10.87
N PRO A 135 3.43 0.77 12.06
CA PRO A 135 4.30 0.92 13.22
C PRO A 135 5.69 0.31 12.96
N GLU A 136 6.73 0.83 13.64
CA GLU A 136 8.11 0.35 13.50
C GLU A 136 8.31 -1.06 14.07
N GLN A 137 7.56 -1.42 15.12
CA GLN A 137 7.71 -2.71 15.77
C GLN A 137 6.86 -3.78 15.10
N ALA A 138 7.52 -4.84 14.64
CA ALA A 138 6.89 -6.09 14.26
C ALA A 138 6.13 -6.71 15.45
N GLY A 139 5.03 -7.40 15.19
CA GLY A 139 4.22 -8.04 16.24
C GLY A 139 3.08 -7.20 16.83
N CYS A 140 3.01 -5.91 16.58
CA CYS A 140 1.74 -5.22 16.66
C CYS A 140 0.92 -5.64 15.44
N ARG A 141 -0.01 -6.58 15.62
CA ARG A 141 -1.09 -6.67 14.64
C ARG A 141 -1.88 -5.37 14.76
N PRO A 142 -1.71 -4.39 13.87
CA PRO A 142 -2.85 -3.62 13.54
C PRO A 142 -3.75 -4.64 12.85
N ASP A 143 -4.94 -4.75 13.29
CA ASP A 143 -5.97 -4.98 12.32
C ASP A 143 -5.79 -3.81 11.32
N GLY A 144 -4.97 -4.04 10.29
CA GLY A 144 -4.56 -2.96 9.36
C GLY A 144 -5.78 -2.34 8.69
N SER A 145 -6.85 -3.13 8.58
CA SER A 145 -8.15 -2.71 8.13
C SER A 145 -8.79 -1.68 9.06
N ALA A 146 -8.65 -1.79 10.39
CA ALA A 146 -9.29 -0.89 11.32
C ALA A 146 -8.81 0.56 11.09
N ARG A 147 -7.50 0.84 11.18
CA ARG A 147 -6.96 2.20 10.99
C ARG A 147 -7.19 2.78 9.60
N PHE A 148 -7.18 1.93 8.56
CA PHE A 148 -7.35 2.39 7.19
C PHE A 148 -8.81 2.76 6.88
N ARG A 149 -9.79 2.17 7.56
CA ARG A 149 -11.23 2.37 7.30
C ARG A 149 -12.00 3.05 8.44
N ASP A 150 -11.40 3.25 9.62
CA ASP A 150 -12.10 3.74 10.81
C ASP A 150 -12.72 5.12 10.63
N ASP A 151 -12.12 6.00 9.82
CA ASP A 151 -12.52 7.39 9.64
C ASP A 151 -13.01 7.71 8.22
N SER A 152 -13.13 6.70 7.36
CA SER A 152 -13.47 6.91 5.94
C SER A 152 -14.18 5.71 5.32
N LYS A 153 -14.92 5.99 4.26
CA LYS A 153 -15.57 4.99 3.41
C LYS A 153 -15.05 5.10 1.98
N PRO A 154 -15.01 4.00 1.21
CA PRO A 154 -14.80 4.05 -0.23
C PRO A 154 -15.77 5.02 -0.91
N LEU A 155 -15.31 5.80 -1.87
CA LEU A 155 -16.13 6.83 -2.52
C LEU A 155 -17.33 6.23 -3.27
N ASP A 156 -17.15 5.07 -3.88
CA ASP A 156 -18.22 4.34 -4.57
C ASP A 156 -19.33 3.88 -3.61
N GLU A 157 -18.99 3.46 -2.39
CA GLU A 157 -19.96 3.14 -1.34
C GLU A 157 -20.74 4.40 -0.92
N VAL A 158 -20.04 5.54 -0.72
CA VAL A 158 -20.68 6.81 -0.37
C VAL A 158 -21.65 7.26 -1.45
N ILE A 159 -21.25 7.18 -2.73
CA ILE A 159 -22.11 7.54 -3.85
C ILE A 159 -23.32 6.60 -3.96
N ALA A 160 -23.13 5.31 -3.72
CA ALA A 160 -24.21 4.33 -3.75
C ALA A 160 -25.24 4.57 -2.63
N GLU A 161 -24.78 4.99 -1.44
CA GLU A 161 -25.64 5.26 -0.29
C GLU A 161 -26.40 6.60 -0.40
N THR A 162 -25.75 7.64 -0.91
CA THR A 162 -26.27 9.02 -0.84
C THR A 162 -26.72 9.57 -2.19
N GLY A 163 -26.26 8.99 -3.31
CA GLY A 163 -26.46 9.53 -4.64
C GLY A 163 -25.52 10.70 -4.97
N CYS A 164 -25.60 11.22 -6.18
CA CYS A 164 -24.86 12.39 -6.63
C CYS A 164 -25.81 13.58 -6.84
N PRO A 165 -25.38 14.83 -6.57
CA PRO A 165 -24.08 15.24 -6.05
C PRO A 165 -23.97 15.03 -4.51
N VAL A 166 -22.77 14.71 -4.03
CA VAL A 166 -22.46 14.58 -2.61
C VAL A 166 -21.13 15.28 -2.29
N SER A 167 -21.11 16.07 -1.22
CA SER A 167 -19.88 16.70 -0.75
C SER A 167 -19.08 15.73 0.12
N VAL A 168 -17.83 15.51 -0.25
CA VAL A 168 -16.92 14.61 0.47
C VAL A 168 -15.60 15.31 0.76
N THR A 169 -14.91 14.86 1.79
CA THR A 169 -13.51 15.22 2.04
C THR A 169 -12.63 14.02 1.72
N VAL A 170 -11.66 14.20 0.84
CA VAL A 170 -10.68 13.17 0.52
C VAL A 170 -9.82 12.92 1.76
N THR A 171 -9.85 11.72 2.29
CA THR A 171 -9.02 11.33 3.44
C THR A 171 -7.72 10.73 2.97
N ARG A 172 -7.80 9.83 1.97
CA ARG A 172 -6.65 9.11 1.44
C ARG A 172 -6.86 8.65 0.00
N LEU A 173 -5.76 8.42 -0.68
CA LEU A 173 -5.68 7.78 -1.99
C LEU A 173 -4.99 6.43 -1.80
N SER A 174 -5.67 5.32 -2.09
CA SER A 174 -5.10 3.97 -1.90
C SER A 174 -3.90 3.74 -2.80
N GLU A 175 -3.03 2.80 -2.42
CA GLU A 175 -1.84 2.42 -3.21
C GLU A 175 -2.23 1.98 -4.63
N PHE A 176 -3.34 1.26 -4.77
CA PHE A 176 -3.86 0.87 -6.07
C PHE A 176 -4.24 2.07 -6.95
N PHE A 177 -4.86 3.08 -6.36
CA PHE A 177 -5.20 4.32 -7.06
C PHE A 177 -3.93 5.07 -7.51
N GLN A 178 -2.91 5.11 -6.64
CA GLN A 178 -1.63 5.74 -6.91
C GLN A 178 -0.84 5.05 -8.02
N ALA A 179 -0.87 3.70 -8.05
CA ALA A 179 -0.20 2.88 -9.06
C ALA A 179 -0.85 2.96 -10.46
N THR A 180 -2.09 3.47 -10.57
CA THR A 180 -2.78 3.57 -11.84
C THR A 180 -2.30 4.79 -12.62
N GLU A 181 -1.78 4.59 -13.83
CA GLU A 181 -1.24 5.64 -14.70
C GLU A 181 -2.25 6.79 -14.91
N GLY A 182 -1.80 8.00 -14.72
CA GLY A 182 -2.60 9.22 -14.90
C GLY A 182 -3.41 9.65 -13.66
N ASN A 183 -3.81 8.75 -12.78
CA ASN A 183 -4.69 9.05 -11.65
C ASN A 183 -4.12 10.16 -10.74
N LEU A 184 -2.85 10.05 -10.35
CA LEU A 184 -2.23 11.06 -9.49
C LEU A 184 -2.13 12.42 -10.17
N ALA A 185 -1.78 12.47 -11.47
CA ALA A 185 -1.72 13.72 -12.22
C ALA A 185 -3.10 14.39 -12.28
N ASP A 186 -4.15 13.62 -12.55
CA ASP A 186 -5.52 14.12 -12.64
C ASP A 186 -6.05 14.63 -11.31
N VAL A 187 -5.81 13.89 -10.22
CA VAL A 187 -6.21 14.27 -8.86
C VAL A 187 -5.49 15.54 -8.41
N TYR A 188 -4.19 15.66 -8.67
CA TYR A 188 -3.43 16.88 -8.39
C TYR A 188 -3.93 18.07 -9.20
N ALA A 189 -4.20 17.90 -10.50
CA ALA A 189 -4.75 18.95 -11.35
C ALA A 189 -6.15 19.42 -10.90
N ALA A 190 -6.96 18.48 -10.38
CA ALA A 190 -8.28 18.75 -9.83
C ALA A 190 -8.24 19.28 -8.37
N GLY A 191 -7.08 19.28 -7.71
CA GLY A 191 -6.95 19.69 -6.30
C GLY A 191 -7.58 18.72 -5.29
N LEU A 192 -7.80 17.46 -5.68
CA LEU A 192 -8.43 16.41 -4.87
C LEU A 192 -7.41 15.69 -3.99
N LEU A 193 -6.73 16.44 -3.14
CA LEU A 193 -5.68 15.92 -2.24
C LEU A 193 -6.25 15.56 -0.87
N PRO A 194 -5.56 14.71 -0.09
CA PRO A 194 -5.96 14.44 1.29
C PRO A 194 -6.18 15.72 2.09
N GLY A 195 -7.31 15.79 2.81
CA GLY A 195 -7.76 16.97 3.55
C GLY A 195 -8.56 17.99 2.72
N LYS A 196 -8.72 17.80 1.42
CA LYS A 196 -9.52 18.68 0.56
C LYS A 196 -10.94 18.16 0.40
N SER A 197 -11.89 19.10 0.39
CA SER A 197 -13.30 18.79 0.12
C SER A 197 -13.64 19.06 -1.34
N CYS A 198 -14.50 18.21 -1.90
CA CYS A 198 -15.05 18.34 -3.25
C CYS A 198 -16.54 17.98 -3.28
N LEU A 199 -17.21 18.34 -4.39
CA LEU A 199 -18.62 18.11 -4.63
C LEU A 199 -18.80 17.25 -5.87
#